data_07a94b4afcaaf946440134cb09357647
#
_entry.id   07a94b4afcaaf946440134cb09357647
#
_cell.length_a   1.000
_cell.length_b   1.000
_cell.length_c   1.000
_cell.angle_alpha   90.00
_cell.angle_beta   90.00
_cell.angle_gamma   90.00
#
_symmetry.space_group_name_H-M   'P 1'
#
loop_
_entity.id
_entity.type
_entity.pdbx_description
1 polymer ?
#
loop_
_entity_poly.entity_id
_entity_poly.type
_entity_poly.pdbx_seq_one_letter_code
_entity_poly.pdbx_strand_id
1 'polypeptide(L)'
;MNVLLGHSLDHGAYHPLTGPQASAGDMTCGPAGMTGILETFLGLPSQQKPEILRVLQYESILRKIDKKDSFFSESFAIDPRGAASKFLSLRDEILLNAPLDFALSDLAERSERIRILSDAEAQATSLNAGYPDRLRGILKELKRKRITVPLSKITLTEPADTWPSLWRAIFKEIKSQGRIFDQYEGAISESKGDLSAAKRTLAHQGKAADAQADGSLLLFEANNPVEEADVVALLARELSKGGETVAVIAGQETNLLNDAFLRINAPVPEGTLSSYGLDSLQILPLNFALSWSPADPRLLQQYLSLTVSPLPHKLRRQLLEIVSRTGSTGGSKWNEIIANYIDSIEKEKRNELKAAIECWLNIGRIGPADKMSTRQIDALCKTFEVWARKRAFLDETPELSMTMAIEQARAISDACGILGSTAVGYKRPVSQ
;
A
#
# COMPACT_ATOMS: atom_id res chain seq x y z
N MET A 1 15.76 20.62 -14.27
CA MET A 1 15.38 20.02 -12.98
C MET A 1 16.53 19.17 -12.50
N ASN A 2 16.92 19.29 -11.22
CA ASN A 2 17.90 18.42 -10.59
C ASN A 2 17.16 17.38 -9.74
N VAL A 3 17.69 16.17 -9.68
CA VAL A 3 17.07 15.07 -8.93
C VAL A 3 18.11 14.45 -8.00
N LEU A 4 17.76 14.36 -6.71
CA LEU A 4 18.42 13.49 -5.75
C LEU A 4 17.65 12.16 -5.75
N LEU A 5 18.30 11.08 -6.13
CA LEU A 5 17.69 9.77 -6.32
C LEU A 5 18.35 8.75 -5.40
N GLY A 6 17.55 8.07 -4.61
CA GLY A 6 18.02 7.02 -3.69
C GLY A 6 16.97 5.95 -3.44
N HIS A 7 17.39 4.74 -3.07
CA HIS A 7 16.50 3.59 -2.89
C HIS A 7 15.40 3.82 -1.85
N SER A 8 15.70 4.54 -0.78
CA SER A 8 14.79 4.77 0.35
C SER A 8 13.98 6.07 0.26
N LEU A 9 14.21 6.90 -0.77
CA LEU A 9 13.66 8.27 -0.81
C LEU A 9 12.18 8.36 -1.24
N ASP A 10 11.56 7.27 -1.70
CA ASP A 10 10.12 7.24 -2.01
C ASP A 10 9.23 7.25 -0.77
N HIS A 11 9.76 6.93 0.39
CA HIS A 11 8.99 6.75 1.62
C HIS A 11 9.16 7.90 2.63
N GLY A 12 9.56 9.09 2.17
CA GLY A 12 9.77 10.23 3.04
C GLY A 12 10.98 10.08 3.97
N ALA A 13 11.93 9.20 3.63
CA ALA A 13 13.13 9.02 4.42
C ALA A 13 13.92 10.33 4.51
N TYR A 14 14.36 10.65 5.72
CA TYR A 14 15.23 11.82 5.95
C TYR A 14 16.55 11.67 5.18
N HIS A 15 16.91 12.72 4.43
CA HIS A 15 18.21 12.82 3.80
C HIS A 15 18.83 14.19 4.13
N PRO A 16 20.12 14.25 4.50
CA PRO A 16 20.77 15.51 4.91
C PRO A 16 20.71 16.63 3.87
N LEU A 17 20.59 16.27 2.59
CA LEU A 17 20.43 17.25 1.49
C LEU A 17 19.00 17.78 1.33
N THR A 18 18.01 17.16 1.96
CA THR A 18 16.62 17.59 1.95
C THR A 18 16.36 18.50 3.14
N GLY A 19 17.02 19.64 3.22
CA GLY A 19 16.73 20.63 4.26
C GLY A 19 15.28 21.13 4.18
N PRO A 20 14.80 21.83 5.23
CA PRO A 20 13.40 22.30 5.30
C PRO A 20 13.04 23.38 4.27
N GLN A 21 13.98 23.78 3.44
CA GLN A 21 13.76 24.81 2.40
C GLN A 21 13.38 24.13 1.09
N ALA A 22 12.17 24.42 0.61
CA ALA A 22 11.75 24.06 -0.73
C ALA A 22 12.63 24.80 -1.76
N SER A 23 13.31 24.05 -2.63
CA SER A 23 14.08 24.59 -3.74
C SER A 23 13.30 24.39 -5.03
N ALA A 24 13.06 25.49 -5.76
CA ALA A 24 12.42 25.41 -7.07
C ALA A 24 13.39 24.78 -8.09
N GLY A 25 12.97 23.66 -8.70
CA GLY A 25 13.77 22.95 -9.70
C GLY A 25 14.60 21.78 -9.15
N ASP A 26 14.61 21.56 -7.84
CA ASP A 26 15.23 20.40 -7.21
C ASP A 26 14.17 19.44 -6.69
N MET A 27 14.39 18.15 -6.84
CA MET A 27 13.48 17.11 -6.43
C MET A 27 14.22 15.96 -5.76
N THR A 28 13.65 15.46 -4.69
CA THR A 28 14.13 14.25 -4.00
C THR A 28 13.11 13.15 -4.21
N CYS A 29 13.55 12.01 -4.70
CA CYS A 29 12.66 10.87 -4.91
C CYS A 29 13.42 9.53 -4.89
N GLY A 30 12.67 8.48 -4.66
CA GLY A 30 13.14 7.11 -4.84
C GLY A 30 12.78 6.55 -6.22
N PRO A 31 12.94 5.22 -6.38
CA PRO A 31 12.70 4.55 -7.67
C PRO A 31 11.28 4.72 -8.22
N ALA A 32 10.26 4.69 -7.37
CA ALA A 32 8.87 4.83 -7.80
C ALA A 32 8.58 6.27 -8.25
N GLY A 33 9.04 7.26 -7.48
CA GLY A 33 8.93 8.69 -7.85
C GLY A 33 9.62 8.99 -9.16
N MET A 34 10.86 8.52 -9.33
CA MET A 34 11.62 8.71 -10.56
C MET A 34 10.97 8.03 -11.77
N THR A 35 10.38 6.84 -11.57
CA THR A 35 9.60 6.16 -12.61
C THR A 35 8.44 7.03 -13.09
N GLY A 36 7.65 7.59 -12.17
CA GLY A 36 6.53 8.48 -12.50
C GLY A 36 6.96 9.75 -13.25
N ILE A 37 8.09 10.34 -12.85
CA ILE A 37 8.69 11.51 -13.52
C ILE A 37 9.05 11.17 -14.97
N LEU A 38 9.76 10.06 -15.18
CA LEU A 38 10.17 9.62 -16.50
C LEU A 38 8.99 9.28 -17.40
N GLU A 39 7.98 8.58 -16.87
CA GLU A 39 6.73 8.30 -17.59
C GLU A 39 6.04 9.58 -18.04
N THR A 40 5.93 10.57 -17.14
CA THR A 40 5.31 11.86 -17.45
C THR A 40 6.05 12.56 -18.59
N PHE A 41 7.37 12.64 -18.54
CA PHE A 41 8.16 13.29 -19.59
C PHE A 41 8.15 12.54 -20.92
N LEU A 42 8.05 11.22 -20.87
CA LEU A 42 8.00 10.38 -22.07
C LEU A 42 6.59 10.19 -22.63
N GLY A 43 5.57 10.76 -21.99
CA GLY A 43 4.16 10.59 -22.38
C GLY A 43 3.66 9.15 -22.24
N LEU A 44 4.23 8.39 -21.31
CA LEU A 44 3.80 7.03 -21.01
C LEU A 44 2.64 7.04 -20.01
N PRO A 45 1.72 6.06 -20.07
CA PRO A 45 0.63 5.98 -19.11
C PRO A 45 1.15 5.71 -17.71
N SER A 46 0.89 6.63 -16.78
CA SER A 46 1.26 6.51 -15.36
C SER A 46 0.15 5.85 -14.54
N GLN A 47 -0.38 4.71 -14.99
CA GLN A 47 -1.41 3.98 -14.22
C GLN A 47 -0.76 2.94 -13.32
N GLN A 48 -0.47 3.33 -12.09
CA GLN A 48 -0.14 2.36 -11.06
C GLN A 48 -1.43 1.69 -10.57
N LYS A 49 -1.68 0.48 -11.05
CA LYS A 49 -2.77 -0.36 -10.54
C LYS A 49 -2.34 -1.03 -9.24
N PRO A 50 -3.27 -1.23 -8.27
CA PRO A 50 -2.98 -1.99 -7.07
C PRO A 50 -2.38 -3.36 -7.39
N GLU A 51 -1.34 -3.75 -6.65
CA GLU A 51 -0.61 -5.01 -6.90
C GLU A 51 -1.51 -6.25 -6.81
N ILE A 52 -2.52 -6.20 -5.94
CA ILE A 52 -3.49 -7.29 -5.81
C ILE A 52 -4.19 -7.62 -7.14
N LEU A 53 -4.42 -6.63 -8.00
CA LEU A 53 -5.05 -6.87 -9.30
C LEU A 53 -4.15 -7.68 -10.22
N ARG A 54 -2.84 -7.43 -10.19
CA ARG A 54 -1.84 -8.20 -10.93
C ARG A 54 -1.76 -9.64 -10.41
N VAL A 55 -1.78 -9.80 -9.08
CA VAL A 55 -1.79 -11.13 -8.46
C VAL A 55 -3.02 -11.94 -8.90
N LEU A 56 -4.22 -11.33 -8.94
CA LEU A 56 -5.44 -11.98 -9.41
C LEU A 56 -5.39 -12.33 -10.89
N GLN A 57 -4.85 -11.44 -11.72
CA GLN A 57 -4.63 -11.74 -13.15
C GLN A 57 -3.67 -12.91 -13.32
N TYR A 58 -2.57 -12.91 -12.56
CA TYR A 58 -1.58 -13.96 -12.61
C TYR A 58 -2.10 -15.29 -12.07
N GLU A 59 -2.92 -15.26 -11.01
CA GLU A 59 -3.66 -16.44 -10.54
C GLU A 59 -4.51 -17.04 -11.66
N SER A 60 -5.24 -16.20 -12.40
CA SER A 60 -6.05 -16.64 -13.54
C SER A 60 -5.21 -17.27 -14.67
N ILE A 61 -4.00 -16.73 -14.91
CA ILE A 61 -3.06 -17.27 -15.88
C ILE A 61 -2.53 -18.63 -15.41
N LEU A 62 -2.10 -18.73 -14.15
CA LEU A 62 -1.61 -19.99 -13.59
C LEU A 62 -2.67 -21.09 -13.63
N ARG A 63 -3.95 -20.78 -13.39
CA ARG A 63 -5.07 -21.74 -13.51
C ARG A 63 -5.20 -22.33 -14.90
N LYS A 64 -4.86 -21.58 -15.96
CA LYS A 64 -4.93 -22.06 -17.35
C LYS A 64 -3.76 -22.98 -17.72
N ILE A 65 -2.60 -22.79 -17.11
CA ILE A 65 -1.40 -23.56 -17.40
C ILE A 65 -1.13 -24.67 -16.37
N ASP A 66 -1.87 -24.68 -15.25
CA ASP A 66 -1.74 -25.73 -14.23
C ASP A 66 -2.13 -27.08 -14.82
N LYS A 67 -1.17 -27.99 -14.88
CA LYS A 67 -1.35 -29.39 -15.23
C LYS A 67 -1.28 -30.21 -13.95
N LYS A 68 -2.09 -31.24 -13.83
CA LYS A 68 -2.31 -32.04 -12.63
C LYS A 68 -1.02 -32.53 -11.93
N ASP A 69 0.09 -32.59 -12.64
CA ASP A 69 1.39 -33.06 -12.15
C ASP A 69 2.45 -31.96 -12.12
N SER A 70 2.07 -30.68 -12.20
CA SER A 70 3.03 -29.59 -12.08
C SER A 70 3.53 -29.48 -10.64
N PHE A 71 4.82 -29.20 -10.44
CA PHE A 71 5.43 -29.12 -9.10
C PHE A 71 4.74 -28.14 -8.15
N PHE A 72 3.98 -27.20 -8.66
CA PHE A 72 3.27 -26.20 -7.85
C PHE A 72 1.79 -26.49 -7.62
N SER A 73 1.23 -27.53 -8.27
CA SER A 73 -0.22 -27.82 -8.29
C SER A 73 -0.79 -27.99 -6.88
N GLU A 74 -0.10 -28.71 -5.99
CA GLU A 74 -0.54 -28.92 -4.60
C GLU A 74 -0.56 -27.59 -3.82
N SER A 75 0.51 -26.82 -3.88
CA SER A 75 0.59 -25.50 -3.22
C SER A 75 -0.44 -24.53 -3.78
N PHE A 76 -0.65 -24.56 -5.11
CA PHE A 76 -1.64 -23.74 -5.78
C PHE A 76 -3.08 -24.13 -5.44
N ALA A 77 -3.35 -25.43 -5.22
CA ALA A 77 -4.66 -25.90 -4.77
C ALA A 77 -4.99 -25.42 -3.34
N ILE A 78 -3.98 -25.32 -2.46
CA ILE A 78 -4.13 -24.89 -1.08
C ILE A 78 -4.24 -23.35 -1.00
N ASP A 79 -3.27 -22.64 -1.59
CA ASP A 79 -3.19 -21.17 -1.61
C ASP A 79 -2.88 -20.64 -3.02
N PRO A 80 -3.90 -20.53 -3.89
CA PRO A 80 -3.73 -20.05 -5.25
C PRO A 80 -3.14 -18.63 -5.32
N ARG A 81 -3.53 -17.78 -4.35
CA ARG A 81 -3.13 -16.38 -4.32
C ARG A 81 -1.69 -16.19 -3.88
N GLY A 82 -1.29 -16.90 -2.82
CA GLY A 82 0.09 -16.88 -2.36
C GLY A 82 1.04 -17.45 -3.41
N ALA A 83 0.67 -18.55 -4.07
CA ALA A 83 1.44 -19.11 -5.18
C ALA A 83 1.57 -18.10 -6.35
N ALA A 84 0.46 -17.48 -6.77
CA ALA A 84 0.47 -16.48 -7.83
C ALA A 84 1.35 -15.27 -7.48
N SER A 85 1.28 -14.79 -6.25
CA SER A 85 2.12 -13.70 -5.75
C SER A 85 3.61 -14.06 -5.82
N LYS A 86 3.98 -15.27 -5.43
CA LYS A 86 5.38 -15.74 -5.48
C LYS A 86 5.91 -15.87 -6.91
N PHE A 87 5.12 -16.43 -7.82
CA PHE A 87 5.50 -16.52 -9.22
C PHE A 87 5.62 -15.14 -9.88
N LEU A 88 4.68 -14.24 -9.58
CA LEU A 88 4.71 -12.88 -10.09
C LEU A 88 5.93 -12.10 -9.58
N SER A 89 6.27 -12.23 -8.30
CA SER A 89 7.47 -11.63 -7.73
C SER A 89 8.74 -12.16 -8.41
N LEU A 90 8.84 -13.47 -8.62
CA LEU A 90 9.99 -14.07 -9.31
C LEU A 90 10.11 -13.58 -10.76
N ARG A 91 8.97 -13.51 -11.49
CA ARG A 91 8.93 -12.91 -12.82
C ARG A 91 9.47 -11.49 -12.81
N ASP A 92 8.97 -10.67 -11.91
CA ASP A 92 9.31 -9.26 -11.84
C ASP A 92 10.79 -9.06 -11.45
N GLU A 93 11.32 -9.87 -10.56
CA GLU A 93 12.73 -9.86 -10.19
C GLU A 93 13.64 -10.22 -11.38
N ILE A 94 13.30 -11.27 -12.12
CA ILE A 94 14.04 -11.65 -13.33
C ILE A 94 14.02 -10.53 -14.36
N LEU A 95 12.84 -9.99 -14.67
CA LEU A 95 12.67 -8.94 -15.68
C LEU A 95 13.35 -7.62 -15.28
N LEU A 96 13.43 -7.31 -13.98
CA LEU A 96 14.10 -6.13 -13.46
C LEU A 96 15.61 -6.18 -13.68
N ASN A 97 16.19 -7.39 -13.67
CA ASN A 97 17.62 -7.61 -13.81
C ASN A 97 18.05 -8.14 -15.21
N ALA A 98 17.09 -8.38 -16.09
CA ALA A 98 17.36 -8.86 -17.43
C ALA A 98 17.52 -7.71 -18.46
N PRO A 99 18.30 -7.92 -19.55
CA PRO A 99 18.35 -6.99 -20.66
C PRO A 99 16.96 -6.73 -21.30
N LEU A 100 16.84 -5.63 -22.06
CA LEU A 100 15.57 -5.24 -22.67
C LEU A 100 15.02 -6.27 -23.66
N ASP A 101 15.90 -6.91 -24.41
CA ASP A 101 15.63 -7.93 -25.44
C ASP A 101 15.48 -9.35 -24.86
N PHE A 102 15.69 -9.53 -23.56
CA PHE A 102 15.56 -10.82 -22.90
C PHE A 102 14.10 -11.30 -22.88
N ALA A 103 13.91 -12.59 -23.20
CA ALA A 103 12.65 -13.30 -23.00
C ALA A 103 12.82 -14.43 -21.97
N LEU A 104 11.78 -14.71 -21.19
CA LEU A 104 11.80 -15.80 -20.21
C LEU A 104 11.99 -17.18 -20.87
N SER A 105 11.56 -17.32 -22.13
CA SER A 105 11.81 -18.51 -22.95
C SER A 105 13.29 -18.87 -23.08
N ASP A 106 14.18 -17.88 -23.04
CA ASP A 106 15.63 -18.08 -23.20
C ASP A 106 16.26 -18.88 -22.06
N LEU A 107 15.59 -18.94 -20.94
CA LEU A 107 15.99 -19.70 -19.75
C LEU A 107 15.07 -20.88 -19.41
N ALA A 108 14.02 -21.13 -20.21
CA ALA A 108 12.98 -22.11 -19.89
C ALA A 108 13.53 -23.55 -19.67
N GLU A 109 14.61 -23.90 -20.35
CA GLU A 109 15.25 -25.24 -20.22
C GLU A 109 16.06 -25.42 -18.93
N ARG A 110 16.41 -24.31 -18.24
CA ARG A 110 17.27 -24.38 -17.05
C ARG A 110 16.55 -24.84 -15.79
N SER A 111 15.26 -24.61 -15.72
CA SER A 111 14.48 -24.91 -14.51
C SER A 111 13.01 -25.03 -14.86
N GLU A 112 12.33 -26.00 -14.25
CA GLU A 112 10.89 -26.15 -14.38
C GLU A 112 10.11 -24.88 -13.92
N ARG A 113 10.61 -24.20 -12.89
CA ARG A 113 10.02 -22.92 -12.43
C ARG A 113 10.07 -21.85 -13.51
N ILE A 114 11.21 -21.73 -14.22
CA ILE A 114 11.36 -20.75 -15.30
C ILE A 114 10.53 -21.14 -16.52
N ARG A 115 10.41 -22.43 -16.81
CA ARG A 115 9.52 -22.90 -17.87
C ARG A 115 8.07 -22.51 -17.60
N ILE A 116 7.58 -22.70 -16.37
CA ILE A 116 6.24 -22.27 -16.00
C ILE A 116 6.07 -20.74 -16.10
N LEU A 117 7.07 -19.96 -15.69
CA LEU A 117 7.05 -18.51 -15.89
C LEU A 117 7.01 -18.14 -17.38
N SER A 118 7.74 -18.83 -18.23
CA SER A 118 7.70 -18.65 -19.69
C SER A 118 6.32 -18.98 -20.26
N ASP A 119 5.74 -20.10 -19.86
CA ASP A 119 4.39 -20.52 -20.26
C ASP A 119 3.32 -19.51 -19.80
N ALA A 120 3.48 -18.99 -18.58
CA ALA A 120 2.62 -17.95 -18.04
C ALA A 120 2.75 -16.63 -18.81
N GLU A 121 3.96 -16.21 -19.15
CA GLU A 121 4.20 -14.99 -19.93
C GLU A 121 3.57 -15.09 -21.33
N ALA A 122 3.62 -16.25 -21.98
CA ALA A 122 2.95 -16.48 -23.26
C ALA A 122 1.41 -16.31 -23.18
N GLN A 123 0.82 -16.49 -21.99
CA GLN A 123 -0.60 -16.31 -21.73
C GLN A 123 -0.94 -14.92 -21.12
N ALA A 124 0.07 -14.11 -20.82
CA ALA A 124 -0.07 -12.88 -20.04
C ALA A 124 -0.50 -11.65 -20.87
N THR A 125 -1.30 -11.84 -21.92
CA THR A 125 -1.72 -10.75 -22.84
C THR A 125 -2.51 -9.63 -22.15
N SER A 126 -3.12 -9.90 -20.99
CA SER A 126 -3.94 -8.95 -20.23
C SER A 126 -3.34 -8.58 -18.87
N LEU A 127 -2.09 -8.96 -18.59
CA LEU A 127 -1.44 -8.62 -17.33
C LEU A 127 -1.16 -7.12 -17.26
N ASN A 128 -1.63 -6.48 -16.19
CA ASN A 128 -1.30 -5.08 -15.94
C ASN A 128 0.22 -4.91 -15.80
N ALA A 129 0.74 -3.82 -16.32
CA ALA A 129 2.17 -3.52 -16.24
C ALA A 129 2.61 -3.38 -14.77
N GLY A 130 3.59 -4.18 -14.38
CA GLY A 130 4.29 -4.06 -13.11
C GLY A 130 5.47 -3.11 -13.19
N TYR A 131 6.17 -3.01 -12.07
CA TYR A 131 7.33 -2.13 -11.99
C TYR A 131 8.39 -2.39 -13.08
N PRO A 132 8.85 -3.63 -13.32
CA PRO A 132 9.82 -3.89 -14.39
C PRO A 132 9.25 -3.63 -15.78
N ASP A 133 7.96 -3.87 -16.04
CA ASP A 133 7.33 -3.62 -17.34
C ASP A 133 7.33 -2.11 -17.64
N ARG A 134 7.06 -1.27 -16.64
CA ARG A 134 7.11 0.19 -16.73
C ARG A 134 8.53 0.67 -17.04
N LEU A 135 9.55 0.17 -16.34
CA LEU A 135 10.95 0.49 -16.61
C LEU A 135 11.40 0.06 -18.01
N ARG A 136 10.96 -1.10 -18.48
CA ARG A 136 11.22 -1.57 -19.85
C ARG A 136 10.57 -0.64 -20.88
N GLY A 137 9.35 -0.16 -20.60
CA GLY A 137 8.68 0.86 -21.41
C GLY A 137 9.47 2.16 -21.49
N ILE A 138 9.91 2.68 -20.34
CA ILE A 138 10.76 3.88 -20.24
C ILE A 138 12.06 3.69 -21.03
N LEU A 139 12.77 2.59 -20.81
CA LEU A 139 14.04 2.32 -21.52
C LEU A 139 13.86 2.22 -23.02
N LYS A 140 12.75 1.63 -23.47
CA LYS A 140 12.40 1.53 -24.89
C LYS A 140 12.19 2.91 -25.53
N GLU A 141 11.47 3.81 -24.85
CA GLU A 141 11.26 5.18 -25.36
C GLU A 141 12.55 6.02 -25.32
N LEU A 142 13.36 5.91 -24.27
CA LEU A 142 14.67 6.58 -24.20
C LEU A 142 15.60 6.16 -25.35
N LYS A 143 15.64 4.85 -25.69
CA LYS A 143 16.43 4.34 -26.82
C LYS A 143 15.94 4.85 -28.19
N ARG A 144 14.65 5.19 -28.31
CA ARG A 144 14.12 5.80 -29.54
C ARG A 144 14.61 7.22 -29.79
N LYS A 145 15.19 7.87 -28.76
CA LYS A 145 15.76 9.24 -28.80
C LYS A 145 14.81 10.32 -29.37
N ARG A 146 13.52 10.11 -29.32
CA ARG A 146 12.51 11.07 -29.80
C ARG A 146 12.29 12.22 -28.84
N ILE A 147 12.48 11.96 -27.55
CA ILE A 147 12.22 12.90 -26.46
C ILE A 147 13.49 13.03 -25.62
N THR A 148 13.89 14.25 -25.35
CA THR A 148 14.97 14.56 -24.41
C THR A 148 14.35 14.86 -23.06
N VAL A 149 14.72 14.10 -22.02
CA VAL A 149 14.20 14.34 -20.67
C VAL A 149 14.75 15.67 -20.11
N PRO A 150 13.89 16.55 -19.54
CA PRO A 150 14.28 17.87 -19.04
C PRO A 150 14.97 17.80 -17.67
N LEU A 151 15.84 16.81 -17.50
CA LEU A 151 16.70 16.66 -16.32
C LEU A 151 18.03 17.33 -16.59
N SER A 152 18.51 18.15 -15.66
CA SER A 152 19.83 18.78 -15.75
C SER A 152 20.89 17.91 -15.08
N LYS A 153 20.56 17.44 -13.88
CA LYS A 153 21.47 16.67 -13.02
C LYS A 153 20.71 15.60 -12.27
N ILE A 154 21.32 14.41 -12.13
CA ILE A 154 20.89 13.36 -11.22
C ILE A 154 22.03 13.08 -10.26
N THR A 155 21.76 13.17 -8.96
CA THR A 155 22.69 12.79 -7.90
C THR A 155 22.18 11.51 -7.25
N LEU A 156 22.97 10.44 -7.34
CA LEU A 156 22.62 9.15 -6.72
C LEU A 156 23.11 9.11 -5.29
N THR A 157 22.28 8.62 -4.36
CA THR A 157 22.69 8.42 -2.97
C THR A 157 23.49 7.13 -2.79
N GLU A 158 23.22 6.12 -3.60
CA GLU A 158 23.98 4.85 -3.62
C GLU A 158 24.75 4.68 -4.93
N PRO A 159 25.83 3.90 -4.93
CA PRO A 159 26.60 3.59 -6.14
C PRO A 159 25.72 3.05 -7.28
N ALA A 160 25.97 3.49 -8.50
CA ALA A 160 25.17 3.10 -9.66
C ALA A 160 25.17 1.59 -9.95
N ASP A 161 26.20 0.86 -9.52
CA ASP A 161 26.34 -0.58 -9.68
C ASP A 161 25.44 -1.38 -8.73
N THR A 162 24.99 -0.79 -7.61
CA THR A 162 24.04 -1.41 -6.69
C THR A 162 22.62 -1.41 -7.23
N TRP A 163 22.34 -0.61 -8.27
CA TRP A 163 21.03 -0.54 -8.88
C TRP A 163 20.74 -1.71 -9.81
N PRO A 164 19.47 -2.14 -9.93
CA PRO A 164 19.05 -3.19 -10.86
C PRO A 164 19.48 -2.89 -12.31
N SER A 165 19.65 -3.94 -13.12
CA SER A 165 20.17 -3.82 -14.48
C SER A 165 19.35 -2.88 -15.37
N LEU A 166 18.02 -2.87 -15.25
CA LEU A 166 17.16 -1.93 -15.98
C LEU A 166 17.44 -0.49 -15.61
N TRP A 167 17.63 -0.18 -14.33
CA TRP A 167 17.99 1.17 -13.89
C TRP A 167 19.35 1.60 -14.43
N ARG A 168 20.35 0.72 -14.36
CA ARG A 168 21.67 1.01 -14.91
C ARG A 168 21.60 1.31 -16.41
N ALA A 169 20.76 0.59 -17.16
CA ALA A 169 20.53 0.84 -18.57
C ALA A 169 19.82 2.20 -18.80
N ILE A 170 18.81 2.54 -17.97
CA ILE A 170 18.13 3.85 -18.01
C ILE A 170 19.12 4.97 -17.74
N PHE A 171 19.95 4.85 -16.70
CA PHE A 171 20.99 5.85 -16.38
C PHE A 171 21.96 6.06 -17.54
N LYS A 172 22.38 4.98 -18.20
CA LYS A 172 23.23 5.04 -19.39
C LYS A 172 22.58 5.83 -20.54
N GLU A 173 21.30 5.59 -20.81
CA GLU A 173 20.57 6.32 -21.87
C GLU A 173 20.39 7.80 -21.51
N ILE A 174 20.03 8.12 -20.27
CA ILE A 174 19.90 9.52 -19.82
C ILE A 174 21.27 10.23 -19.87
N LYS A 175 22.35 9.56 -19.46
CA LYS A 175 23.71 10.09 -19.54
C LYS A 175 24.11 10.36 -21.00
N SER A 176 23.70 9.49 -21.94
CA SER A 176 23.96 9.67 -23.37
C SER A 176 23.31 10.93 -23.97
N GLN A 177 22.28 11.48 -23.31
CA GLN A 177 21.63 12.74 -23.66
C GLN A 177 22.36 13.97 -23.10
N GLY A 178 23.58 13.80 -22.58
CA GLY A 178 24.40 14.91 -22.06
C GLY A 178 24.02 15.36 -20.64
N ARG A 179 23.35 14.51 -19.86
CA ARG A 179 22.94 14.82 -18.48
C ARG A 179 24.07 14.51 -17.50
N ILE A 180 24.17 15.32 -16.44
CA ILE A 180 25.20 15.16 -15.40
C ILE A 180 24.71 14.09 -14.42
N PHE A 181 25.56 13.10 -14.16
CA PHE A 181 25.37 12.13 -13.12
C PHE A 181 26.47 12.29 -12.08
N ASP A 182 26.08 12.58 -10.86
CA ASP A 182 26.96 12.62 -9.70
C ASP A 182 26.56 11.54 -8.71
N GLN A 183 27.52 11.12 -7.90
CA GLN A 183 27.27 10.30 -6.74
C GLN A 183 27.39 11.17 -5.51
N TYR A 184 26.42 11.05 -4.60
CA TYR A 184 26.55 11.65 -3.28
C TYR A 184 27.62 10.87 -2.50
N GLU A 185 28.76 11.46 -2.35
CA GLU A 185 29.76 10.97 -1.42
C GLU A 185 29.37 11.51 -0.05
N GLY A 186 28.62 10.70 0.72
CA GLY A 186 28.37 11.00 2.13
C GLY A 186 29.71 11.23 2.81
N ALA A 187 29.93 12.42 3.32
CA ALA A 187 31.12 12.70 4.08
C ALA A 187 31.21 11.72 5.25
N ILE A 188 32.02 10.68 5.12
CA ILE A 188 32.48 9.92 6.27
C ILE A 188 33.28 10.92 7.06
N SER A 189 32.66 11.50 8.09
CA SER A 189 33.32 12.48 8.93
C SER A 189 34.66 11.91 9.38
N GLU A 190 35.74 12.66 9.21
CA GLU A 190 37.05 12.36 9.79
C GLU A 190 37.05 12.47 11.32
N SER A 191 35.85 12.66 11.91
CA SER A 191 35.70 12.72 13.36
C SER A 191 36.27 11.44 14.01
N LYS A 192 36.90 11.63 15.12
CA LYS A 192 37.29 10.53 16.00
C LYS A 192 36.06 10.09 16.77
N GLY A 193 35.93 8.82 17.06
CA GLY A 193 34.85 8.29 17.88
C GLY A 193 34.28 6.97 17.35
N ASP A 194 33.48 6.32 18.20
CA ASP A 194 32.95 4.99 17.97
C ASP A 194 32.06 4.92 16.72
N LEU A 195 31.18 5.92 16.51
CA LEU A 195 30.32 5.98 15.33
C LEU A 195 31.13 6.12 14.04
N SER A 196 32.19 6.93 14.05
CA SER A 196 33.05 7.10 12.88
C SER A 196 33.87 5.86 12.59
N ALA A 197 34.33 5.16 13.64
CA ALA A 197 35.00 3.87 13.50
C ALA A 197 34.08 2.81 12.92
N ALA A 198 32.84 2.71 13.41
CA ALA A 198 31.82 1.82 12.89
C ALA A 198 31.49 2.11 11.40
N LYS A 199 31.30 3.39 11.03
CA LYS A 199 31.07 3.80 9.63
C LYS A 199 32.21 3.39 8.70
N ARG A 200 33.46 3.61 9.11
CA ARG A 200 34.64 3.19 8.31
C ARG A 200 34.72 1.68 8.16
N THR A 201 34.45 0.94 9.23
CA THR A 201 34.44 -0.52 9.20
C THR A 201 33.38 -1.06 8.25
N LEU A 202 32.16 -0.55 8.32
CA LEU A 202 31.05 -0.92 7.43
C LEU A 202 31.33 -0.56 5.96
N ALA A 203 32.01 0.55 5.72
CA ALA A 203 32.42 0.96 4.37
C ALA A 203 33.69 0.23 3.87
N HIS A 204 34.18 -0.77 4.58
CA HIS A 204 35.44 -1.49 4.28
C HIS A 204 36.68 -0.58 4.14
N GLN A 205 36.64 0.60 4.76
CA GLN A 205 37.72 1.61 4.70
C GLN A 205 38.64 1.57 5.94
N GLY A 206 38.46 0.60 6.82
CA GLY A 206 39.23 0.50 8.03
C GLY A 206 39.14 -0.87 8.69
N LYS A 207 40.02 -1.12 9.64
CA LYS A 207 39.94 -2.26 10.56
C LYS A 207 38.95 -1.94 11.67
N ALA A 208 38.31 -2.98 12.22
CA ALA A 208 37.56 -2.85 13.45
C ALA A 208 38.46 -2.24 14.54
N ALA A 209 37.98 -1.23 15.23
CA ALA A 209 38.67 -0.59 16.33
C ALA A 209 37.94 -0.91 17.64
N ASP A 210 38.69 -0.95 18.73
CA ASP A 210 38.10 -1.10 20.05
C ASP A 210 37.21 0.11 20.38
N ALA A 211 36.09 -0.13 21.02
CA ALA A 211 35.16 0.90 21.43
C ALA A 211 35.80 1.80 22.50
N GLN A 212 35.66 3.11 22.32
CA GLN A 212 36.15 4.14 23.24
C GLN A 212 35.09 4.56 24.26
N ALA A 213 33.86 4.10 24.09
CA ALA A 213 32.70 4.46 24.90
C ALA A 213 32.48 5.99 25.00
N ASP A 214 32.68 6.70 23.91
CA ASP A 214 32.56 8.17 23.81
C ASP A 214 31.09 8.65 23.69
N GLY A 215 30.12 7.73 23.71
CA GLY A 215 28.70 8.02 23.60
C GLY A 215 28.21 8.36 22.20
N SER A 216 29.06 8.37 21.18
CA SER A 216 28.66 8.64 19.78
C SER A 216 27.92 7.47 19.13
N LEU A 217 28.09 6.25 19.67
CA LEU A 217 27.37 5.04 19.28
C LEU A 217 26.85 4.33 20.53
N LEU A 218 25.55 4.12 20.61
CA LEU A 218 24.89 3.42 21.70
C LEU A 218 24.15 2.19 21.14
N LEU A 219 24.30 1.07 21.79
CA LEU A 219 23.56 -0.16 21.52
C LEU A 219 22.65 -0.46 22.71
N PHE A 220 21.36 -0.57 22.42
CA PHE A 220 20.37 -0.95 23.42
C PHE A 220 19.85 -2.35 23.08
N GLU A 221 19.75 -3.20 24.07
CA GLU A 221 19.12 -4.49 24.01
C GLU A 221 17.93 -4.49 24.96
N ALA A 222 16.74 -4.84 24.45
CA ALA A 222 15.53 -4.92 25.22
C ALA A 222 14.98 -6.36 25.22
N ASN A 223 14.20 -6.71 26.25
CA ASN A 223 13.64 -8.05 26.35
C ASN A 223 12.47 -8.29 25.38
N ASN A 224 11.84 -7.21 24.92
CA ASN A 224 10.72 -7.27 23.98
C ASN A 224 10.60 -5.98 23.18
N PRO A 225 9.90 -6.00 22.03
CA PRO A 225 9.76 -4.84 21.14
C PRO A 225 9.07 -3.62 21.78
N VAL A 226 8.24 -3.82 22.80
CA VAL A 226 7.54 -2.69 23.49
C VAL A 226 8.54 -1.90 24.34
N GLU A 227 9.41 -2.59 25.08
CA GLU A 227 10.49 -1.95 25.85
C GLU A 227 11.48 -1.23 24.92
N GLU A 228 11.81 -1.84 23.79
CA GLU A 228 12.66 -1.21 22.76
C GLU A 228 12.02 0.10 22.27
N ALA A 229 10.74 0.08 21.90
CA ALA A 229 10.02 1.27 21.45
C ALA A 229 9.96 2.36 22.53
N ASP A 230 9.77 1.98 23.80
CA ASP A 230 9.76 2.92 24.94
C ASP A 230 11.13 3.60 25.12
N VAL A 231 12.22 2.86 25.05
CA VAL A 231 13.58 3.40 25.15
C VAL A 231 13.85 4.38 23.99
N VAL A 232 13.50 4.01 22.75
CA VAL A 232 13.66 4.87 21.58
C VAL A 232 12.86 6.16 21.73
N ALA A 233 11.60 6.09 22.17
CA ALA A 233 10.75 7.26 22.36
C ALA A 233 11.30 8.20 23.43
N LEU A 234 11.72 7.66 24.57
CA LEU A 234 12.33 8.44 25.67
C LEU A 234 13.61 9.13 25.23
N LEU A 235 14.50 8.40 24.57
CA LEU A 235 15.77 8.96 24.07
C LEU A 235 15.53 10.06 23.04
N ALA A 236 14.64 9.83 22.07
CA ALA A 236 14.27 10.83 21.06
C ALA A 236 13.72 12.11 21.73
N ARG A 237 12.86 11.97 22.73
CA ARG A 237 12.32 13.11 23.47
C ARG A 237 13.41 13.90 24.21
N GLU A 238 14.32 13.22 24.89
CA GLU A 238 15.38 13.89 25.66
C GLU A 238 16.37 14.61 24.72
N LEU A 239 16.76 14.00 23.61
CA LEU A 239 17.62 14.63 22.61
C LEU A 239 16.94 15.86 21.97
N SER A 240 15.65 15.76 21.65
CA SER A 240 14.89 16.88 21.08
C SER A 240 14.77 18.06 22.05
N LYS A 241 14.65 17.82 23.37
CA LYS A 241 14.69 18.89 24.41
C LYS A 241 16.03 19.61 24.42
N GLY A 242 17.11 18.93 24.09
CA GLY A 242 18.45 19.53 23.93
C GLY A 242 18.62 20.34 22.66
N GLY A 243 17.59 20.45 21.81
CA GLY A 243 17.64 21.14 20.51
C GLY A 243 18.23 20.29 19.37
N GLU A 244 18.45 19.02 19.59
CA GLU A 244 18.95 18.08 18.58
C GLU A 244 17.86 17.69 17.59
N THR A 245 18.23 17.57 16.33
CA THR A 245 17.36 16.96 15.31
C THR A 245 17.49 15.45 15.39
N VAL A 246 16.39 14.78 15.70
CA VAL A 246 16.34 13.33 15.85
C VAL A 246 15.65 12.70 14.65
N ALA A 247 16.31 11.73 14.01
CA ALA A 247 15.73 10.88 12.98
C ALA A 247 15.59 9.43 13.54
N VAL A 248 14.40 8.87 13.46
CA VAL A 248 14.14 7.49 13.87
C VAL A 248 13.90 6.65 12.61
N ILE A 249 14.72 5.59 12.44
CA ILE A 249 14.59 4.66 11.32
C ILE A 249 14.04 3.35 11.89
N ALA A 250 12.80 3.00 11.51
CA ALA A 250 12.14 1.76 11.92
C ALA A 250 11.95 0.84 10.72
N GLY A 251 12.34 -0.42 10.85
CA GLY A 251 12.18 -1.41 9.79
C GLY A 251 10.77 -1.98 9.69
N GLN A 252 10.17 -2.31 10.83
CA GLN A 252 8.81 -2.86 10.97
C GLN A 252 8.19 -2.39 12.29
N GLU A 253 6.90 -2.69 12.48
CA GLU A 253 6.18 -2.42 13.74
C GLU A 253 6.14 -0.95 14.20
N THR A 254 6.03 -0.03 13.23
CA THR A 254 5.90 1.41 13.52
C THR A 254 4.76 1.76 14.47
N ASN A 255 3.75 0.89 14.60
CA ASN A 255 2.63 1.08 15.54
C ASN A 255 3.10 1.05 16.99
N LEU A 256 4.00 0.11 17.37
CA LEU A 256 4.54 0.04 18.72
C LEU A 256 5.32 1.31 19.08
N LEU A 257 6.07 1.83 18.11
CA LEU A 257 6.81 3.07 18.25
C LEU A 257 5.86 4.27 18.43
N ASN A 258 4.83 4.37 17.59
CA ASN A 258 3.82 5.43 17.71
C ASN A 258 3.12 5.40 19.06
N ASP A 259 2.73 4.21 19.54
CA ASP A 259 2.14 4.04 20.85
C ASP A 259 3.10 4.43 21.99
N ALA A 260 4.40 4.17 21.83
CA ALA A 260 5.40 4.60 22.79
C ALA A 260 5.52 6.14 22.87
N PHE A 261 5.53 6.82 21.74
CA PHE A 261 5.52 8.29 21.68
C PHE A 261 4.24 8.88 22.31
N LEU A 262 3.07 8.28 22.04
CA LEU A 262 1.80 8.69 22.66
C LEU A 262 1.83 8.53 24.18
N ARG A 263 2.36 7.41 24.70
CA ARG A 263 2.45 7.17 26.16
C ARG A 263 3.25 8.24 26.90
N ILE A 264 4.25 8.82 26.25
CA ILE A 264 5.08 9.89 26.85
C ILE A 264 4.64 11.30 26.46
N ASN A 265 3.47 11.47 25.84
CA ASN A 265 2.95 12.73 25.31
C ASN A 265 3.95 13.46 24.39
N ALA A 266 4.70 12.72 23.58
CA ALA A 266 5.57 13.26 22.54
C ALA A 266 4.87 13.26 21.17
N PRO A 267 5.26 14.16 20.25
CA PRO A 267 4.75 14.11 18.89
C PRO A 267 5.03 12.74 18.25
N VAL A 268 4.00 12.15 17.66
CA VAL A 268 4.14 10.88 16.97
C VAL A 268 4.96 11.12 15.69
N PRO A 269 6.03 10.33 15.44
CA PRO A 269 6.72 10.39 14.16
C PRO A 269 5.70 10.17 13.03
N GLU A 270 5.84 10.87 11.92
CA GLU A 270 5.00 10.66 10.73
C GLU A 270 5.25 9.24 10.19
N GLY A 271 4.59 8.29 10.80
CA GLY A 271 4.52 6.92 10.33
C GLY A 271 3.19 6.68 9.62
N THR A 272 3.07 5.59 8.92
CA THR A 272 1.81 5.14 8.33
C THR A 272 0.72 5.12 9.40
N LEU A 273 -0.24 6.05 9.29
CA LEU A 273 -1.46 5.99 10.08
C LEU A 273 -2.06 4.60 9.90
N SER A 274 -2.28 3.89 11.00
CA SER A 274 -2.98 2.61 10.95
C SER A 274 -4.33 2.83 10.28
N SER A 275 -4.48 2.33 9.06
CA SER A 275 -5.71 2.49 8.28
C SER A 275 -6.93 1.89 8.97
N TYR A 276 -6.71 0.97 9.90
CA TYR A 276 -7.77 0.29 10.64
C TYR A 276 -8.52 1.19 11.65
N GLY A 277 -7.91 2.30 12.08
CA GLY A 277 -8.55 3.25 13.00
C GLY A 277 -9.39 4.32 12.32
N LEU A 278 -9.34 4.45 11.00
CA LEU A 278 -10.05 5.49 10.27
C LEU A 278 -11.47 5.04 9.90
N ASP A 279 -12.46 5.73 10.41
CA ASP A 279 -13.89 5.40 10.24
C ASP A 279 -14.31 5.21 8.78
N SER A 280 -13.83 6.07 7.87
CA SER A 280 -14.15 5.99 6.46
C SER A 280 -13.68 4.69 5.79
N LEU A 281 -12.55 4.13 6.23
CA LEU A 281 -12.01 2.86 5.75
C LEU A 281 -12.71 1.63 6.33
N GLN A 282 -13.42 1.78 7.45
CA GLN A 282 -14.15 0.69 8.10
C GLN A 282 -15.56 0.47 7.52
N ILE A 283 -16.16 1.46 6.88
CA ILE A 283 -17.56 1.38 6.41
C ILE A 283 -17.77 0.17 5.49
N LEU A 284 -16.96 0.04 4.47
CA LEU A 284 -17.12 -1.02 3.45
C LEU A 284 -16.79 -2.42 4.00
N PRO A 285 -15.67 -2.66 4.69
CA PRO A 285 -15.41 -3.95 5.33
C PRO A 285 -16.48 -4.38 6.32
N LEU A 286 -16.98 -3.46 7.17
CA LEU A 286 -18.06 -3.76 8.10
C LEU A 286 -19.37 -4.07 7.38
N ASN A 287 -19.71 -3.35 6.32
CA ASN A 287 -20.90 -3.63 5.52
C ASN A 287 -20.83 -5.01 4.86
N PHE A 288 -19.66 -5.39 4.35
CA PHE A 288 -19.44 -6.75 3.86
C PHE A 288 -19.64 -7.79 4.98
N ALA A 289 -18.98 -7.61 6.11
CA ALA A 289 -19.06 -8.57 7.22
C ALA A 289 -20.52 -8.74 7.74
N LEU A 290 -21.27 -7.65 7.79
CA LEU A 290 -22.68 -7.65 8.22
C LEU A 290 -23.65 -8.23 7.17
N SER A 291 -23.20 -8.48 5.96
CA SER A 291 -24.06 -9.04 4.90
C SER A 291 -24.46 -10.50 5.15
N TRP A 292 -23.75 -11.26 5.98
CA TRP A 292 -24.06 -12.65 6.30
C TRP A 292 -24.91 -12.80 7.55
N SER A 293 -25.80 -13.81 7.54
CA SER A 293 -26.59 -14.25 8.70
C SER A 293 -25.86 -15.38 9.44
N PRO A 294 -25.92 -15.45 10.80
CA PRO A 294 -26.34 -14.37 11.69
C PRO A 294 -25.30 -13.23 11.68
N ALA A 295 -25.80 -11.99 11.73
CA ALA A 295 -24.91 -10.84 11.87
C ALA A 295 -24.30 -10.80 13.26
N ASP A 296 -23.01 -10.42 13.35
CA ASP A 296 -22.34 -10.23 14.64
C ASP A 296 -22.80 -8.90 15.27
N PRO A 297 -23.42 -8.91 16.46
CA PRO A 297 -23.88 -7.69 17.11
C PRO A 297 -22.74 -6.70 17.42
N ARG A 298 -21.51 -7.19 17.65
CA ARG A 298 -20.34 -6.34 17.91
C ARG A 298 -19.93 -5.54 16.68
N LEU A 299 -19.87 -6.21 15.52
CA LEU A 299 -19.58 -5.54 14.25
C LEU A 299 -20.68 -4.53 13.90
N LEU A 300 -21.93 -4.85 14.21
CA LEU A 300 -23.03 -3.92 14.02
C LEU A 300 -22.93 -2.70 14.94
N GLN A 301 -22.58 -2.89 16.21
CA GLN A 301 -22.32 -1.78 17.13
C GLN A 301 -21.20 -0.90 16.61
N GLN A 302 -20.09 -1.50 16.16
CA GLN A 302 -18.98 -0.79 15.54
C GLN A 302 -19.43 0.03 14.33
N TYR A 303 -20.18 -0.58 13.40
CA TYR A 303 -20.70 0.08 12.21
C TYR A 303 -21.63 1.27 12.55
N LEU A 304 -22.53 1.10 13.51
CA LEU A 304 -23.46 2.15 13.93
C LEU A 304 -22.77 3.30 14.69
N SER A 305 -21.62 3.03 15.33
CA SER A 305 -20.86 4.02 16.11
C SER A 305 -19.86 4.83 15.28
N LEU A 306 -19.59 4.47 14.01
CA LEU A 306 -18.67 5.21 13.15
C LEU A 306 -19.05 6.70 13.09
N THR A 307 -18.09 7.60 13.20
CA THR A 307 -18.34 9.05 13.09
C THR A 307 -18.75 9.44 11.68
N VAL A 308 -18.11 8.82 10.69
CA VAL A 308 -18.45 8.95 9.26
C VAL A 308 -19.34 7.79 8.85
N SER A 309 -20.51 8.05 8.28
CA SER A 309 -21.46 7.01 7.89
C SER A 309 -22.46 7.51 6.83
N PRO A 310 -22.92 6.64 5.93
CA PRO A 310 -24.00 6.97 5.00
C PRO A 310 -25.39 7.08 5.64
N LEU A 311 -25.51 6.65 6.90
CA LEU A 311 -26.78 6.70 7.63
C LEU A 311 -26.83 7.92 8.57
N PRO A 312 -28.03 8.52 8.76
CA PRO A 312 -28.21 9.66 9.66
C PRO A 312 -27.80 9.35 11.09
N HIS A 313 -27.05 10.25 11.73
CA HIS A 313 -26.54 10.08 13.09
C HIS A 313 -27.64 9.75 14.12
N LYS A 314 -28.79 10.47 14.09
CA LYS A 314 -29.89 10.24 15.02
C LYS A 314 -30.46 8.82 14.91
N LEU A 315 -30.65 8.32 13.68
CA LEU A 315 -31.12 6.95 13.45
C LEU A 315 -30.11 5.92 13.98
N ARG A 316 -28.84 6.09 13.65
CA ARG A 316 -27.76 5.18 14.11
C ARG A 316 -27.71 5.08 15.62
N ARG A 317 -27.78 6.21 16.32
CA ARG A 317 -27.77 6.26 17.78
C ARG A 317 -28.93 5.47 18.40
N GLN A 318 -30.14 5.62 17.85
CA GLN A 318 -31.33 4.90 18.33
C GLN A 318 -31.20 3.37 18.09
N LEU A 319 -30.68 2.98 16.93
CA LEU A 319 -30.44 1.57 16.60
C LEU A 319 -29.33 0.98 17.44
N LEU A 320 -28.25 1.73 17.68
CA LEU A 320 -27.14 1.33 18.55
C LEU A 320 -27.61 1.04 19.97
N GLU A 321 -28.49 1.87 20.52
CA GLU A 321 -29.06 1.66 21.86
C GLU A 321 -29.82 0.33 21.96
N ILE A 322 -30.61 -0.01 20.93
CA ILE A 322 -31.31 -1.31 20.90
C ILE A 322 -30.34 -2.46 20.81
N VAL A 323 -29.40 -2.42 19.88
CA VAL A 323 -28.43 -3.52 19.70
C VAL A 323 -27.62 -3.75 20.97
N SER A 324 -27.23 -2.67 21.65
CA SER A 324 -26.50 -2.76 22.93
C SER A 324 -27.30 -3.42 24.04
N ARG A 325 -28.63 -3.25 24.06
CA ARG A 325 -29.51 -3.82 25.09
C ARG A 325 -29.97 -5.23 24.76
N THR A 326 -30.24 -5.54 23.49
CA THR A 326 -30.90 -6.79 23.09
C THR A 326 -29.98 -7.77 22.39
N GLY A 327 -28.84 -7.31 21.86
CA GLY A 327 -27.94 -8.10 21.04
C GLY A 327 -28.58 -8.62 19.73
N SER A 328 -29.72 -8.07 19.32
CA SER A 328 -30.49 -8.57 18.16
C SER A 328 -30.86 -7.46 17.18
N THR A 329 -31.07 -7.84 15.94
CA THR A 329 -31.52 -7.00 14.83
C THR A 329 -32.87 -7.48 14.28
N GLY A 330 -33.63 -6.60 13.63
CA GLY A 330 -34.86 -7.01 12.92
C GLY A 330 -36.08 -7.29 13.78
N GLY A 331 -36.01 -7.05 15.09
CA GLY A 331 -37.17 -7.19 15.99
C GLY A 331 -38.19 -6.05 15.82
N SER A 332 -39.36 -6.17 16.47
CA SER A 332 -40.44 -5.16 16.38
C SER A 332 -39.97 -3.77 16.70
N LYS A 333 -39.20 -3.58 17.80
CA LYS A 333 -38.63 -2.29 18.19
C LYS A 333 -37.63 -1.71 17.18
N TRP A 334 -36.83 -2.54 16.53
CA TRP A 334 -35.91 -2.13 15.48
C TRP A 334 -36.69 -1.55 14.29
N ASN A 335 -37.70 -2.27 13.84
CA ASN A 335 -38.53 -1.84 12.72
C ASN A 335 -39.34 -0.60 13.05
N GLU A 336 -39.87 -0.50 14.28
CA GLU A 336 -40.60 0.65 14.78
C GLU A 336 -39.73 1.92 14.78
N ILE A 337 -38.48 1.84 15.22
CA ILE A 337 -37.56 2.99 15.18
C ILE A 337 -37.32 3.45 13.74
N ILE A 338 -37.06 2.51 12.84
CA ILE A 338 -36.84 2.85 11.42
C ILE A 338 -38.08 3.53 10.86
N ALA A 339 -39.27 2.98 11.10
CA ALA A 339 -40.53 3.53 10.62
C ALA A 339 -40.78 4.94 11.17
N ASN A 340 -40.68 5.11 12.50
CA ASN A 340 -40.87 6.40 13.17
C ASN A 340 -39.84 7.44 12.68
N TYR A 341 -38.61 7.03 12.45
CA TYR A 341 -37.59 7.94 11.93
C TYR A 341 -37.92 8.39 10.50
N ILE A 342 -38.32 7.47 9.62
CA ILE A 342 -38.76 7.80 8.25
C ILE A 342 -39.93 8.75 8.27
N ASP A 343 -40.92 8.53 9.17
CA ASP A 343 -42.10 9.37 9.26
C ASP A 343 -41.82 10.78 9.83
N SER A 344 -40.73 10.92 10.61
CA SER A 344 -40.29 12.20 11.17
C SER A 344 -39.63 13.12 10.13
N ILE A 345 -39.28 12.60 8.94
CA ILE A 345 -38.58 13.35 7.88
C ILE A 345 -39.55 13.88 6.84
N GLU A 346 -39.18 14.99 6.20
CA GLU A 346 -39.91 15.62 5.10
C GLU A 346 -40.23 14.61 3.99
N LYS A 347 -41.45 14.64 3.48
CA LYS A 347 -41.93 13.65 2.49
C LYS A 347 -41.02 13.47 1.27
N GLU A 348 -40.42 14.57 0.83
CA GLU A 348 -39.51 14.58 -0.34
C GLU A 348 -38.25 13.77 -0.14
N LYS A 349 -37.72 13.72 1.11
CA LYS A 349 -36.48 13.00 1.47
C LYS A 349 -36.75 11.56 1.92
N ARG A 350 -38.00 11.14 2.13
CA ARG A 350 -38.33 9.79 2.64
C ARG A 350 -37.88 8.67 1.72
N ASN A 351 -38.02 8.85 0.41
CA ASN A 351 -37.66 7.82 -0.56
C ASN A 351 -36.15 7.64 -0.64
N GLU A 352 -35.40 8.73 -0.59
CA GLU A 352 -33.92 8.67 -0.55
C GLU A 352 -33.44 7.99 0.73
N LEU A 353 -34.04 8.33 1.87
CA LEU A 353 -33.70 7.69 3.14
C LEU A 353 -34.06 6.22 3.17
N LYS A 354 -35.22 5.80 2.65
CA LYS A 354 -35.61 4.38 2.53
C LYS A 354 -34.60 3.61 1.71
N ALA A 355 -34.19 4.15 0.57
CA ALA A 355 -33.18 3.55 -0.29
C ALA A 355 -31.81 3.43 0.42
N ALA A 356 -31.42 4.47 1.17
CA ALA A 356 -30.20 4.45 1.97
C ALA A 356 -30.27 3.39 3.08
N ILE A 357 -31.36 3.32 3.81
CA ILE A 357 -31.57 2.30 4.86
C ILE A 357 -31.52 0.89 4.26
N GLU A 358 -32.21 0.65 3.15
CA GLU A 358 -32.19 -0.63 2.49
C GLU A 358 -30.80 -1.01 2.00
N CYS A 359 -30.05 -0.07 1.46
CA CYS A 359 -28.70 -0.31 0.98
C CYS A 359 -27.70 -0.58 2.12
N TRP A 360 -27.76 0.22 3.19
CA TRP A 360 -26.72 0.26 4.21
C TRP A 360 -27.06 -0.46 5.52
N LEU A 361 -28.34 -0.77 5.77
CA LEU A 361 -28.80 -1.57 6.91
C LEU A 361 -29.37 -2.94 6.52
N ASN A 362 -29.20 -3.37 5.29
CA ASN A 362 -29.67 -4.69 4.85
C ASN A 362 -28.73 -5.80 5.38
N ILE A 363 -28.91 -6.10 6.67
CA ILE A 363 -28.04 -6.96 7.46
C ILE A 363 -28.52 -8.40 7.38
N GLY A 364 -27.57 -9.36 7.27
CA GLY A 364 -27.85 -10.78 7.31
C GLY A 364 -28.65 -11.32 6.13
N ARG A 365 -28.53 -10.70 4.94
CA ARG A 365 -29.26 -11.09 3.70
C ARG A 365 -28.71 -12.34 3.03
N ILE A 366 -27.49 -12.77 3.39
CA ILE A 366 -26.81 -13.94 2.83
C ILE A 366 -26.79 -15.04 3.87
N GLY A 367 -27.23 -16.24 3.52
CA GLY A 367 -27.18 -17.39 4.43
C GLY A 367 -25.74 -17.77 4.82
N PRO A 368 -25.53 -18.43 5.96
CA PRO A 368 -24.18 -18.74 6.45
C PRO A 368 -23.40 -19.69 5.53
N ALA A 369 -24.09 -20.51 4.76
CA ALA A 369 -23.50 -21.44 3.77
C ALA A 369 -23.39 -20.83 2.37
N ASP A 370 -24.05 -19.69 2.12
CA ASP A 370 -24.10 -19.04 0.82
C ASP A 370 -22.83 -18.24 0.56
N LYS A 371 -22.63 -17.89 -0.71
CA LYS A 371 -21.49 -17.09 -1.15
C LYS A 371 -21.99 -15.76 -1.71
N MET A 372 -21.27 -14.69 -1.40
CA MET A 372 -21.49 -13.41 -2.07
C MET A 372 -20.87 -13.47 -3.46
N SER A 373 -21.65 -13.16 -4.48
CA SER A 373 -21.17 -13.10 -5.87
C SER A 373 -20.32 -11.84 -6.11
N THR A 374 -19.40 -11.90 -7.08
CA THR A 374 -18.61 -10.74 -7.53
C THR A 374 -19.50 -9.58 -7.95
N ARG A 375 -20.66 -9.84 -8.55
CA ARG A 375 -21.63 -8.81 -8.93
C ARG A 375 -22.23 -8.07 -7.74
N GLN A 376 -22.51 -8.77 -6.63
CA GLN A 376 -23.03 -8.15 -5.40
C GLN A 376 -21.94 -7.30 -4.72
N ILE A 377 -20.69 -7.79 -4.70
CA ILE A 377 -19.56 -7.05 -4.17
C ILE A 377 -19.31 -5.77 -4.98
N ASP A 378 -19.26 -5.88 -6.30
CA ASP A 378 -19.07 -4.75 -7.20
C ASP A 378 -20.17 -3.70 -7.04
N ALA A 379 -21.43 -4.13 -6.92
CA ALA A 379 -22.56 -3.22 -6.68
C ALA A 379 -22.43 -2.43 -5.37
N LEU A 380 -21.98 -3.09 -4.28
CA LEU A 380 -21.74 -2.42 -3.01
C LEU A 380 -20.57 -1.43 -3.10
N CYS A 381 -19.48 -1.80 -3.75
CA CYS A 381 -18.32 -0.93 -3.96
C CYS A 381 -18.70 0.33 -4.76
N LYS A 382 -19.45 0.17 -5.85
CA LYS A 382 -19.94 1.30 -6.67
C LYS A 382 -20.87 2.21 -5.89
N THR A 383 -21.76 1.64 -5.09
CA THR A 383 -22.64 2.42 -4.23
C THR A 383 -21.87 3.21 -3.19
N PHE A 384 -20.87 2.57 -2.57
CA PHE A 384 -19.97 3.23 -1.63
C PHE A 384 -19.20 4.38 -2.31
N GLU A 385 -18.61 4.12 -3.48
CA GLU A 385 -17.84 5.12 -4.22
C GLU A 385 -18.67 6.36 -4.55
N VAL A 386 -19.92 6.17 -5.03
CA VAL A 386 -20.84 7.27 -5.34
C VAL A 386 -21.14 8.10 -4.08
N TRP A 387 -21.42 7.45 -2.96
CA TRP A 387 -21.69 8.13 -1.70
C TRP A 387 -20.43 8.87 -1.17
N ALA A 388 -19.29 8.20 -1.16
CA ALA A 388 -18.04 8.74 -0.65
C ALA A 388 -17.55 9.96 -1.46
N ARG A 389 -17.72 9.92 -2.78
CA ARG A 389 -17.39 11.06 -3.66
C ARG A 389 -18.30 12.26 -3.40
N LYS A 390 -19.62 12.04 -3.25
CA LYS A 390 -20.56 13.12 -2.91
C LYS A 390 -20.15 13.79 -1.59
N ARG A 391 -19.74 12.99 -0.60
CA ARG A 391 -19.31 13.51 0.69
C ARG A 391 -17.99 14.27 0.58
N ALA A 392 -16.99 13.69 -0.09
CA ALA A 392 -15.68 14.34 -0.28
C ALA A 392 -15.79 15.66 -1.06
N PHE A 393 -16.77 15.78 -1.96
CA PHE A 393 -17.01 17.00 -2.72
C PHE A 393 -17.65 18.12 -1.88
N LEU A 394 -18.34 17.77 -0.79
CA LEU A 394 -18.98 18.75 0.10
C LEU A 394 -17.99 19.34 1.13
N ASP A 395 -16.85 18.69 1.35
CA ASP A 395 -15.81 19.15 2.26
C ASP A 395 -14.77 19.97 1.47
N GLU A 396 -14.47 21.19 1.90
CA GLU A 396 -13.49 22.08 1.26
C GLU A 396 -12.09 21.45 1.22
N THR A 397 -11.78 20.57 2.18
CA THR A 397 -10.56 19.74 2.23
C THR A 397 -10.97 18.29 2.45
N PRO A 398 -11.06 17.48 1.39
CA PRO A 398 -11.40 16.07 1.55
C PRO A 398 -10.36 15.38 2.43
N GLU A 399 -10.83 14.70 3.47
CA GLU A 399 -9.95 13.89 4.32
C GLU A 399 -9.22 12.84 3.49
N LEU A 400 -7.92 12.71 3.68
CA LEU A 400 -7.09 11.70 3.02
C LEU A 400 -7.69 10.29 3.17
N SER A 401 -8.27 10.00 4.33
CA SER A 401 -8.96 8.74 4.63
C SER A 401 -10.12 8.43 3.70
N MET A 402 -10.90 9.44 3.30
CA MET A 402 -12.01 9.27 2.35
C MET A 402 -11.49 8.97 0.94
N THR A 403 -10.43 9.64 0.52
CA THR A 403 -9.77 9.36 -0.76
C THR A 403 -9.24 7.93 -0.80
N MET A 404 -8.56 7.49 0.26
CA MET A 404 -8.08 6.11 0.39
C MET A 404 -9.23 5.08 0.36
N ALA A 405 -10.35 5.38 1.02
CA ALA A 405 -11.54 4.51 1.02
C ALA A 405 -12.16 4.37 -0.38
N ILE A 406 -12.19 5.46 -1.17
CA ILE A 406 -12.64 5.43 -2.57
C ILE A 406 -11.71 4.56 -3.41
N GLU A 407 -10.39 4.73 -3.28
CA GLU A 407 -9.43 3.91 -4.03
C GLU A 407 -9.49 2.43 -3.63
N GLN A 408 -9.72 2.12 -2.36
CA GLN A 408 -9.96 0.75 -1.90
C GLN A 408 -11.22 0.15 -2.56
N ALA A 409 -12.32 0.88 -2.58
CA ALA A 409 -13.56 0.42 -3.20
C ALA A 409 -13.39 0.17 -4.71
N ARG A 410 -12.66 1.03 -5.40
CA ARG A 410 -12.32 0.85 -6.82
C ARG A 410 -11.45 -0.37 -7.05
N ALA A 411 -10.43 -0.57 -6.22
CA ALA A 411 -9.56 -1.73 -6.33
C ALA A 411 -10.35 -3.04 -6.18
N ILE A 412 -11.32 -3.08 -5.25
CA ILE A 412 -12.20 -4.23 -5.06
C ILE A 412 -13.13 -4.42 -6.28
N SER A 413 -13.70 -3.33 -6.81
CA SER A 413 -14.56 -3.35 -8.01
C SER A 413 -13.78 -3.85 -9.24
N ASP A 414 -12.57 -3.33 -9.46
CA ASP A 414 -11.66 -3.77 -10.53
C ASP A 414 -11.31 -5.27 -10.37
N ALA A 415 -11.07 -5.72 -9.13
CA ALA A 415 -10.82 -7.14 -8.82
C ALA A 415 -12.02 -8.02 -9.18
N CYS A 416 -13.24 -7.56 -8.90
CA CYS A 416 -14.47 -8.26 -9.30
C CYS A 416 -14.58 -8.36 -10.83
N GLY A 417 -14.17 -7.33 -11.56
CA GLY A 417 -14.11 -7.34 -13.02
C GLY A 417 -13.12 -8.37 -13.58
N ILE A 418 -11.94 -8.50 -12.96
CA ILE A 418 -10.91 -9.49 -13.35
C ILE A 418 -11.37 -10.92 -13.07
N LEU A 419 -11.96 -11.14 -11.90
CA LEU A 419 -12.46 -12.45 -11.51
C LEU A 419 -13.66 -12.89 -12.38
N GLY A 420 -14.34 -11.93 -12.99
CA GLY A 420 -15.39 -12.16 -13.98
C GLY A 420 -16.56 -12.98 -13.45
N SER A 421 -17.27 -13.63 -14.38
CA SER A 421 -18.36 -14.54 -14.10
C SER A 421 -17.90 -15.94 -13.63
N THR A 422 -16.59 -16.13 -13.42
CA THR A 422 -16.14 -17.34 -12.72
C THR A 422 -16.84 -17.36 -11.37
N ALA A 423 -17.59 -18.40 -11.08
CA ALA A 423 -18.43 -18.57 -9.89
C ALA A 423 -17.60 -18.69 -8.59
N VAL A 424 -16.67 -17.75 -8.38
CA VAL A 424 -15.91 -17.58 -7.15
C VAL A 424 -16.77 -16.74 -6.22
N GLY A 425 -17.70 -17.39 -5.55
CA GLY A 425 -18.40 -16.75 -4.45
C GLY A 425 -17.48 -16.65 -3.24
N TYR A 426 -17.46 -15.50 -2.58
CA TYR A 426 -16.74 -15.32 -1.33
C TYR A 426 -17.54 -15.91 -0.16
N LYS A 427 -16.91 -16.80 0.58
CA LYS A 427 -17.47 -17.32 1.83
C LYS A 427 -17.35 -16.25 2.92
N ARG A 428 -18.19 -16.39 3.95
CA ARG A 428 -18.08 -15.59 5.17
C ARG A 428 -16.64 -15.64 5.70
N PRO A 429 -16.00 -14.50 5.98
CA PRO A 429 -14.71 -14.50 6.68
C PRO A 429 -14.88 -15.20 8.02
N VAL A 430 -14.09 -16.23 8.26
CA VAL A 430 -14.03 -16.85 9.60
C VAL A 430 -13.27 -15.85 10.46
N SER A 431 -13.93 -15.30 11.48
CA SER A 431 -13.22 -14.50 12.50
C SER A 431 -12.22 -15.44 13.18
N GLN A 432 -10.93 -15.16 12.99
CA GLN A 432 -9.87 -15.74 13.80
C GLN A 432 -9.91 -15.14 15.19
#